data_effe349babeb22233b6a0349c7a8813b
#
_entry.id   effe349babeb22233b6a0349c7a8813b
#
_cell.length_a   1.000
_cell.length_b   1.000
_cell.length_c   1.000
_cell.angle_alpha   90.00
_cell.angle_beta   90.00
_cell.angle_gamma   90.00
#
_symmetry.space_group_name_H-M   'P 1'
#
loop_
_entity.id
_entity.type
_entity.pdbx_description
1 polymer ?
#
loop_
_entity_poly.entity_id
_entity_poly.type
_entity_poly.pdbx_seq_one_letter_code
_entity_poly.pdbx_strand_id
1 'polypeptide(L)'
;MDDCIFCRIVSGQIPSSRVYETDQVLAFDDIHPMAPVHVIVIPKIHIPTLMDLGDERMKELDALIVAVQEVAKVKKIDQKGFRTVINCKEEGGQVIFHLHLHVLGGEKLRDDLN
;
A
#
# COMPACT_ATOMS: atom_id res chain seq x y z
N MET A 1 -5.63 -14.70 11.22
CA MET A 1 -4.67 -13.88 10.48
C MET A 1 -3.34 -13.71 11.22
N ASP A 2 -3.07 -14.59 12.17
CA ASP A 2 -1.88 -14.45 13.01
C ASP A 2 -0.58 -14.60 12.24
N ASP A 3 -0.64 -15.31 11.11
CA ASP A 3 0.53 -15.51 10.25
C ASP A 3 0.69 -14.41 9.19
N CYS A 4 -0.22 -13.46 9.12
CA CYS A 4 -0.11 -12.35 8.16
C CYS A 4 0.72 -11.22 8.75
N ILE A 5 1.86 -10.92 8.13
CA ILE A 5 2.75 -9.87 8.61
C ILE A 5 2.06 -8.49 8.63
N PHE A 6 1.22 -8.21 7.63
CA PHE A 6 0.53 -6.92 7.58
C PHE A 6 -0.57 -6.82 8.65
N CYS A 7 -1.26 -7.91 8.93
CA CYS A 7 -2.21 -7.93 10.06
C CYS A 7 -1.49 -7.66 11.38
N ARG A 8 -0.27 -8.17 11.55
CA ARG A 8 0.53 -7.91 12.74
C ARG A 8 0.99 -6.47 12.82
N ILE A 9 1.28 -5.84 11.67
CA ILE A 9 1.62 -4.42 11.64
C ILE A 9 0.40 -3.59 12.03
N VAL A 10 -0.78 -3.92 11.50
CA VAL A 10 -2.01 -3.22 11.84
C VAL A 10 -2.28 -3.28 13.36
N SER A 11 -2.08 -4.46 13.96
CA SER A 11 -2.34 -4.67 15.39
C SER A 11 -1.26 -4.09 16.29
N GLY A 12 -0.12 -3.66 15.72
CA GLY A 12 0.99 -3.13 16.51
C GLY A 12 1.96 -4.17 17.03
N GLN A 13 1.75 -5.45 16.72
CA GLN A 13 2.70 -6.51 17.12
C GLN A 13 4.05 -6.33 16.45
N ILE A 14 4.05 -5.83 15.21
CA ILE A 14 5.28 -5.51 14.47
C ILE A 14 5.31 -4.01 14.30
N PRO A 15 6.39 -3.34 14.72
CA PRO A 15 6.49 -1.89 14.56
C PRO A 15 6.65 -1.50 13.09
N SER A 16 6.21 -0.29 12.76
CA SER A 16 6.33 0.25 11.42
C SER A 16 6.44 1.77 11.50
N SER A 17 6.99 2.37 10.46
CA SER A 17 7.06 3.83 10.34
C SER A 17 5.78 4.30 9.66
N ARG A 18 4.78 4.65 10.46
CA ARG A 18 3.45 4.99 9.95
C ARG A 18 3.46 6.37 9.33
N VAL A 19 2.87 6.46 8.14
CA VAL A 19 2.79 7.70 7.36
C VAL A 19 1.39 8.30 7.42
N TYR A 20 0.36 7.43 7.40
CA TYR A 20 -1.04 7.85 7.37
C TYR A 20 -1.90 6.71 7.88
N GLU A 21 -2.94 7.04 8.62
CA GLU A 21 -3.79 6.01 9.20
C GLU A 21 -5.20 6.54 9.41
N THR A 22 -6.19 5.70 9.07
CA THR A 22 -7.60 5.92 9.40
C THR A 22 -8.15 4.64 10.01
N ASP A 23 -9.45 4.61 10.29
CA ASP A 23 -10.10 3.40 10.79
C ASP A 23 -10.02 2.26 9.76
N GLN A 24 -9.89 2.58 8.47
CA GLN A 24 -9.97 1.60 7.40
C GLN A 24 -8.63 1.24 6.78
N VAL A 25 -7.65 2.15 6.83
CA VAL A 25 -6.38 1.97 6.13
C VAL A 25 -5.20 2.33 7.00
N LEU A 26 -4.06 1.74 6.65
CA LEU A 26 -2.77 2.07 7.24
C LEU A 26 -1.76 2.21 6.11
N ALA A 27 -0.94 3.26 6.18
CA ALA A 27 0.17 3.45 5.25
C ALA A 27 1.46 3.59 6.05
N PHE A 28 2.52 2.91 5.60
CA PHE A 28 3.80 2.91 6.30
C PHE A 28 4.95 2.80 5.29
N ASP A 29 6.12 3.31 5.69
CA ASP A 29 7.31 3.24 4.83
C ASP A 29 7.76 1.80 4.64
N ASP A 30 8.11 1.44 3.39
CA ASP A 30 8.72 0.15 3.10
C ASP A 30 10.14 0.14 3.68
N ILE A 31 10.50 -0.94 4.38
CA ILE A 31 11.83 -1.06 4.98
C ILE A 31 12.91 -1.40 3.94
N HIS A 32 12.51 -1.80 2.74
CA HIS A 32 13.42 -2.07 1.62
C HIS A 32 12.99 -1.22 0.42
N PRO A 33 13.15 0.12 0.52
CA PRO A 33 12.58 1.00 -0.51
C PRO A 33 13.23 0.81 -1.87
N MET A 34 12.40 0.84 -2.89
CA MET A 34 12.82 0.74 -4.29
C MET A 34 12.93 2.12 -4.95
N ALA A 35 12.63 3.17 -4.21
CA ALA A 35 12.70 4.56 -4.67
C ALA A 35 12.90 5.44 -3.43
N PRO A 36 13.28 6.73 -3.59
CA PRO A 36 13.44 7.62 -2.44
C PRO A 36 12.19 7.71 -1.56
N VAL A 37 11.00 7.63 -2.19
CA VAL A 37 9.75 7.48 -1.46
C VAL A 37 9.15 6.14 -1.88
N HIS A 38 8.91 5.27 -0.90
CA HIS A 38 8.27 3.98 -1.13
C HIS A 38 7.40 3.66 0.08
N VAL A 39 6.09 3.84 -0.09
CA VAL A 39 5.11 3.65 0.98
C VAL A 39 4.20 2.49 0.61
N ILE A 40 3.85 1.67 1.59
CA ILE A 40 2.90 0.58 1.46
C ILE A 40 1.57 1.05 2.04
N VAL A 41 0.49 0.88 1.29
CA VAL A 41 -0.86 1.24 1.73
C VAL A 41 -1.69 -0.03 1.78
N ILE A 42 -2.29 -0.31 2.95
CA ILE A 42 -3.05 -1.53 3.16
C ILE A 42 -4.42 -1.25 3.77
N PRO A 43 -5.43 -2.07 3.46
CA PRO A 43 -6.66 -2.06 4.25
C PRO A 43 -6.38 -2.73 5.60
N LYS A 44 -7.04 -2.26 6.65
CA LYS A 44 -6.86 -2.86 7.98
C LYS A 44 -7.50 -4.24 8.07
N ILE A 45 -8.60 -4.47 7.33
CA ILE A 45 -9.17 -5.81 7.24
C ILE A 45 -8.33 -6.65 6.28
N HIS A 46 -8.30 -7.94 6.52
CA HIS A 46 -7.51 -8.86 5.70
C HIS A 46 -8.25 -9.20 4.41
N ILE A 47 -7.80 -8.61 3.30
CA ILE A 47 -8.27 -8.94 1.95
C ILE A 47 -7.05 -9.49 1.22
N PRO A 48 -7.05 -10.76 0.77
CA PRO A 48 -5.80 -11.33 0.24
C PRO A 48 -5.31 -10.70 -1.05
N THR A 49 -6.19 -10.49 -2.04
CA THR A 49 -5.76 -10.00 -3.35
C THR A 49 -6.76 -9.00 -3.92
N LEU A 50 -6.34 -8.33 -4.99
CA LEU A 50 -7.21 -7.42 -5.74
C LEU A 50 -8.48 -8.14 -6.22
N MET A 51 -8.37 -9.43 -6.56
CA MET A 51 -9.52 -10.18 -7.07
C MET A 51 -10.54 -10.51 -5.98
N ASP A 52 -10.19 -10.27 -4.72
CA ASP A 52 -11.12 -10.50 -3.59
C ASP A 52 -11.91 -9.24 -3.22
N LEU A 53 -11.70 -8.14 -3.97
CA LEU A 53 -12.51 -6.95 -3.83
C LEU A 53 -13.78 -7.13 -4.67
N GLY A 54 -14.87 -7.55 -4.02
CA GLY A 54 -16.17 -7.61 -4.66
C GLY A 54 -16.94 -6.32 -4.45
N ASP A 55 -18.18 -6.28 -4.94
CA ASP A 55 -19.01 -5.07 -4.85
C ASP A 55 -19.17 -4.62 -3.41
N GLU A 56 -19.27 -5.54 -2.47
CA GLU A 56 -19.45 -5.23 -1.04
C GLU A 56 -18.19 -4.68 -0.39
N ARG A 57 -17.05 -4.70 -1.11
CA ARG A 57 -15.77 -4.22 -0.59
C ARG A 57 -15.28 -2.96 -1.29
N MET A 58 -16.09 -2.36 -2.16
CA MET A 58 -15.64 -1.19 -2.93
C MET A 58 -15.32 0.02 -2.03
N LYS A 59 -15.94 0.11 -0.85
CA LYS A 59 -15.61 1.18 0.09
C LYS A 59 -14.16 1.07 0.57
N GLU A 60 -13.59 -0.14 0.63
CA GLU A 60 -12.18 -0.32 0.97
C GLU A 60 -11.28 0.20 -0.14
N LEU A 61 -11.67 0.00 -1.40
CA LEU A 61 -10.92 0.56 -2.52
C LEU A 61 -10.94 2.09 -2.49
N ASP A 62 -12.12 2.68 -2.24
CA ASP A 62 -12.23 4.13 -2.11
C ASP A 62 -11.27 4.65 -1.04
N ALA A 63 -11.25 4.00 0.13
CA ALA A 63 -10.38 4.39 1.23
C ALA A 63 -8.90 4.27 0.86
N LEU A 64 -8.54 3.22 0.12
CA LEU A 64 -7.16 3.01 -0.32
C LEU A 64 -6.72 4.12 -1.29
N ILE A 65 -7.59 4.51 -2.22
CA ILE A 65 -7.26 5.57 -3.18
C ILE A 65 -7.10 6.91 -2.47
N VAL A 66 -7.99 7.23 -1.53
CA VAL A 66 -7.85 8.45 -0.73
C VAL A 66 -6.53 8.43 0.04
N ALA A 67 -6.18 7.27 0.61
CA ALA A 67 -4.92 7.13 1.34
C ALA A 67 -3.71 7.39 0.43
N VAL A 68 -3.74 6.87 -0.81
CA VAL A 68 -2.66 7.12 -1.77
C VAL A 68 -2.49 8.62 -2.00
N GLN A 69 -3.59 9.34 -2.18
CA GLN A 69 -3.55 10.79 -2.40
C GLN A 69 -2.97 11.51 -1.17
N GLU A 70 -3.40 11.12 0.03
CA GLU A 70 -2.92 11.76 1.26
C GLU A 70 -1.44 11.44 1.51
N VAL A 71 -1.03 10.22 1.25
CA VAL A 71 0.39 9.81 1.35
C VAL A 71 1.25 10.65 0.40
N ALA A 72 0.78 10.84 -0.83
CA ALA A 72 1.51 11.63 -1.82
C ALA A 72 1.72 13.08 -1.32
N LYS A 73 0.70 13.64 -0.68
CA LYS A 73 0.81 15.00 -0.11
C LYS A 73 1.80 15.04 1.05
N VAL A 74 1.70 14.06 1.95
CA VAL A 74 2.58 13.98 3.13
C VAL A 74 4.03 13.85 2.68
N LYS A 75 4.29 13.03 1.68
CA LYS A 75 5.64 12.79 1.17
C LYS A 75 6.09 13.83 0.13
N LYS A 76 5.21 14.79 -0.19
CA LYS A 76 5.52 15.91 -1.12
C LYS A 76 5.88 15.43 -2.52
N ILE A 77 5.20 14.39 -2.99
CA ILE A 77 5.37 13.86 -4.34
C ILE A 77 4.14 14.07 -5.22
N ASP A 78 3.10 14.72 -4.68
CA ASP A 78 1.85 14.92 -5.39
C ASP A 78 2.00 15.87 -6.60
N GLN A 79 2.91 16.83 -6.54
CA GLN A 79 3.05 17.82 -7.62
C GLN A 79 3.85 17.28 -8.80
N LYS A 80 4.96 16.59 -8.54
CA LYS A 80 5.81 16.06 -9.61
C LYS A 80 5.34 14.70 -10.11
N GLY A 81 4.56 14.00 -9.32
CA GLY A 81 3.98 12.73 -9.72
C GLY A 81 4.62 11.54 -9.04
N PHE A 82 3.92 10.43 -9.12
CA PHE A 82 4.32 9.19 -8.46
C PHE A 82 3.69 8.01 -9.19
N ARG A 83 4.12 6.82 -8.83
CA ARG A 83 3.59 5.59 -9.40
C ARG A 83 2.89 4.79 -8.30
N THR A 84 1.72 4.25 -8.61
CA THR A 84 1.01 3.36 -7.71
C THR A 84 0.93 1.98 -8.36
N VAL A 85 1.33 0.95 -7.63
CA VAL A 85 1.39 -0.42 -8.15
C VAL A 85 0.59 -1.34 -7.24
N ILE A 86 -0.24 -2.20 -7.85
CA ILE A 86 -0.91 -3.29 -7.18
C ILE A 86 -0.47 -4.58 -7.86
N ASN A 87 0.22 -5.45 -7.10
CA ASN A 87 0.58 -6.76 -7.60
C ASN A 87 -0.49 -7.75 -7.19
N CYS A 88 -0.95 -8.58 -8.12
CA CYS A 88 -2.02 -9.54 -7.84
C CYS A 88 -1.55 -10.94 -8.18
N LYS A 89 -1.47 -11.79 -7.16
CA LYS A 89 -1.14 -13.21 -7.24
C LYS A 89 0.26 -13.45 -7.79
N GLU A 90 0.60 -14.72 -8.02
CA GLU A 90 1.96 -15.13 -8.29
C GLU A 90 2.56 -14.49 -9.53
N GLU A 91 1.85 -14.54 -10.65
CA GLU A 91 2.40 -13.99 -11.89
C GLU A 91 2.48 -12.47 -11.87
N GLY A 92 1.73 -11.82 -11.00
CA GLY A 92 1.83 -10.38 -10.79
C GLY A 92 2.90 -9.98 -9.80
N GLY A 93 3.57 -10.95 -9.20
CA GLY A 93 4.66 -10.69 -8.25
C GLY A 93 4.20 -10.40 -6.83
N GLN A 94 2.97 -10.78 -6.46
CA GLN A 94 2.50 -10.58 -5.11
C GLN A 94 3.17 -11.59 -4.17
N VAL A 95 3.88 -11.09 -3.17
CA VAL A 95 4.59 -11.93 -2.20
C VAL A 95 3.78 -12.08 -0.92
N ILE A 96 3.18 -11.00 -0.44
CA ILE A 96 2.38 -11.01 0.79
C ILE A 96 0.90 -10.96 0.41
N PHE A 97 0.15 -11.98 0.84
CA PHE A 97 -1.27 -12.11 0.47
C PHE A 97 -2.17 -11.39 1.46
N HIS A 98 -1.95 -10.11 1.53
CA HIS A 98 -2.79 -9.10 2.13
C HIS A 98 -2.67 -7.92 1.15
N LEU A 99 -3.77 -7.59 0.50
CA LEU A 99 -3.82 -6.56 -0.55
C LEU A 99 -3.04 -5.32 -0.13
N HIS A 100 -2.17 -4.84 -0.99
CA HIS A 100 -1.43 -3.63 -0.71
C HIS A 100 -1.08 -2.89 -1.98
N LEU A 101 -0.98 -1.58 -1.85
CA LEU A 101 -0.58 -0.67 -2.93
C LEU A 101 0.79 -0.13 -2.59
N HIS A 102 1.69 -0.13 -3.59
CA HIS A 102 2.98 0.54 -3.46
C HIS A 102 2.81 1.96 -3.99
N VAL A 103 3.33 2.94 -3.26
CA VAL A 103 3.40 4.33 -3.72
C VAL A 103 4.88 4.68 -3.83
N LEU A 104 5.33 4.95 -5.05
CA LEU A 104 6.74 5.13 -5.37
C LEU A 104 6.94 6.49 -6.00
N GLY A 105 7.96 7.22 -5.54
CA GLY A 105 8.23 8.55 -6.09
C GLY A 105 9.51 9.14 -5.53
N GLY A 106 9.63 10.46 -5.67
CA GLY A 106 10.80 11.18 -5.18
C GLY A 106 11.88 11.36 -6.23
N GLU A 107 11.72 10.74 -7.39
CA GLU A 107 12.64 10.88 -8.54
C GLU A 107 11.88 10.40 -9.78
N LYS A 108 12.43 10.69 -10.96
CA LYS A 108 11.87 10.16 -12.19
C LYS A 108 12.06 8.64 -12.19
N LEU A 109 10.97 7.91 -12.16
CA LEU A 109 11.01 6.44 -12.14
C LEU A 109 11.26 5.90 -13.53
N ARG A 110 11.88 4.70 -13.59
CA ARG A 110 12.17 4.03 -14.84
C ARG A 110 10.88 3.63 -15.55
N ASP A 111 10.93 3.47 -16.86
CA ASP A 111 9.76 3.16 -17.67
C ASP A 111 9.49 1.66 -17.78
N ASP A 112 10.42 0.80 -17.36
CA ASP A 112 10.22 -0.64 -17.43
C ASP A 112 9.16 -1.08 -16.40
N LEU A 113 8.51 -2.19 -16.68
CA LEU A 113 7.51 -2.74 -15.79
C LEU A 113 8.16 -3.29 -14.52
N ASN A 114 7.49 -3.10 -13.43
CA ASN A 114 7.93 -3.60 -12.13
C ASN A 114 6.90 -4.53 -11.55
#